data_0219c2e2a53e24aafb77d5b9be48daee
#
_entry.id   0219c2e2a53e24aafb77d5b9be48daee
#
_cell.length_a   1.000
_cell.length_b   1.000
_cell.length_c   1.000
_cell.angle_alpha   90.00
_cell.angle_beta   90.00
_cell.angle_gamma   90.00
#
_symmetry.space_group_name_H-M   'P 1'
#
loop_
_entity.id
_entity.type
_entity.pdbx_description
1 polymer ?
#
loop_
_entity_poly.entity_id
_entity_poly.type
_entity_poly.pdbx_seq_one_letter_code
_entity_poly.pdbx_strand_id
1 'polypeptide(L)'
;WVYCLYSPKDFDGQRLSRFTLKGDLLDMESEKVVLTSAEQRRECCHHAGAVMFDPQGNLLYSSGDNTNPFGSNGYSPSDETPGREPWDAQRTAANTHNLVGKILRIRPTPEGGYTIPDGNLFPKDGSKGRPEIYVMGCRNPWRFNIDPKTGWLYWGEVGPDAREDGPRGPRGYDEINQARKAGFFGWPLFVGNNFAYAKYNFETKEIGAFHDP
;
A
#
# COMPACT_ATOMS: atom_id res chain seq x y z
N TRP A 1 5.20 5.20 24.63
CA TRP A 1 4.30 5.64 23.58
C TRP A 1 3.67 4.45 22.89
N VAL A 2 2.45 4.67 22.37
CA VAL A 2 1.71 3.70 21.55
C VAL A 2 1.45 4.36 20.20
N TYR A 3 1.67 3.63 19.12
CA TYR A 3 1.36 4.07 17.76
C TYR A 3 0.13 3.30 17.26
N CYS A 4 -0.86 4.04 16.79
CA CYS A 4 -2.11 3.50 16.28
C CYS A 4 -2.33 3.94 14.84
N LEU A 5 -2.64 2.98 13.98
CA LEU A 5 -3.15 3.22 12.63
C LEU A 5 -4.65 2.99 12.64
N TYR A 6 -5.42 3.97 12.21
CA TYR A 6 -6.89 3.90 12.24
C TYR A 6 -7.54 4.79 11.17
N SER A 7 -8.79 4.52 10.86
CA SER A 7 -9.62 5.33 9.98
C SER A 7 -10.43 6.33 10.81
N PRO A 8 -10.09 7.62 10.82
CA PRO A 8 -10.78 8.63 11.61
C PRO A 8 -12.14 8.99 10.99
N LYS A 9 -13.05 9.59 11.77
CA LYS A 9 -14.38 10.01 11.29
C LYS A 9 -14.34 11.36 10.54
N ASP A 10 -13.38 12.18 10.84
CA ASP A 10 -13.21 13.56 10.36
C ASP A 10 -12.35 13.69 9.09
N PHE A 11 -11.84 12.57 8.56
CA PHE A 11 -10.98 12.54 7.39
C PHE A 11 -11.15 11.24 6.60
N ASP A 12 -11.35 11.34 5.30
CA ASP A 12 -11.40 10.18 4.40
C ASP A 12 -10.01 9.64 4.14
N GLY A 13 -9.62 8.62 4.92
CA GLY A 13 -8.28 8.05 4.87
C GLY A 13 -7.89 7.33 6.15
N GLN A 14 -6.60 7.04 6.25
CA GLN A 14 -5.97 6.48 7.44
C GLN A 14 -5.13 7.53 8.14
N ARG A 15 -5.08 7.43 9.46
CA ARG A 15 -4.25 8.27 10.32
C ARG A 15 -3.36 7.39 11.18
N LEU A 16 -2.06 7.63 11.10
CA LEU A 16 -1.08 7.09 12.03
C LEU A 16 -0.83 8.15 13.11
N SER A 17 -1.21 7.85 14.34
CA SER A 17 -1.01 8.72 15.48
C SER A 17 -0.19 8.05 16.57
N ARG A 18 0.51 8.87 17.35
CA ARG A 18 1.20 8.47 18.58
C ARG A 18 0.44 9.00 19.79
N PHE A 19 0.32 8.16 20.80
CA PHE A 19 -0.29 8.49 22.08
C PHE A 19 0.67 8.17 23.25
N THR A 20 0.45 8.81 24.37
CA THR A 20 1.10 8.47 25.63
C THR A 20 0.28 7.45 26.38
N LEU A 21 0.94 6.40 26.90
CA LEU A 21 0.33 5.44 27.82
C LEU A 21 0.58 5.93 29.25
N LYS A 22 -0.48 6.10 30.05
CA LYS A 22 -0.46 6.44 31.47
C LYS A 22 -0.98 5.24 32.29
N GLY A 23 -0.06 4.47 32.87
CA GLY A 23 -0.43 3.17 33.42
C GLY A 23 -1.01 2.27 32.31
N ASP A 24 -2.23 1.77 32.50
CA ASP A 24 -2.94 0.91 31.54
C ASP A 24 -3.92 1.68 30.64
N LEU A 25 -3.91 3.02 30.71
CA LEU A 25 -4.84 3.87 29.95
C LEU A 25 -4.10 4.68 28.89
N LEU A 26 -4.69 4.71 27.70
CA LEU A 26 -4.24 5.58 26.63
C LEU A 26 -4.71 7.01 26.90
N ASP A 27 -3.77 7.95 26.97
CA ASP A 27 -4.08 9.36 27.10
C ASP A 27 -4.51 9.93 25.74
N MET A 28 -5.81 10.05 25.51
CA MET A 28 -6.36 10.52 24.23
C MET A 28 -6.01 11.96 23.92
N GLU A 29 -5.80 12.83 24.93
CA GLU A 29 -5.41 14.22 24.74
C GLU A 29 -3.95 14.39 24.32
N SER A 30 -3.15 13.34 24.49
CA SER A 30 -1.74 13.31 24.09
C SER A 30 -1.53 13.00 22.61
N GLU A 31 -2.57 12.89 21.82
CA GLU A 31 -2.47 12.53 20.41
C GLU A 31 -1.50 13.45 19.65
N LYS A 32 -0.59 12.81 18.94
CA LYS A 32 0.26 13.45 17.93
C LYS A 32 0.06 12.73 16.61
N VAL A 33 -0.58 13.39 15.67
CA VAL A 33 -0.71 12.86 14.31
C VAL A 33 0.67 12.83 13.69
N VAL A 34 1.09 11.64 13.24
CA VAL A 34 2.40 11.40 12.61
C VAL A 34 2.27 11.50 11.10
N LEU A 35 1.30 10.79 10.53
CA LEU A 35 1.10 10.75 9.08
C LEU A 35 -0.37 10.49 8.75
N THR A 36 -0.85 11.06 7.65
CA THR A 36 -2.16 10.75 7.07
C THR A 36 -2.01 10.30 5.64
N SER A 37 -2.82 9.32 5.23
CA SER A 37 -2.96 8.88 3.83
C SER A 37 -4.41 8.95 3.42
N ALA A 38 -4.70 9.71 2.37
CA ALA A 38 -6.06 9.84 1.85
C ALA A 38 -6.52 8.55 1.18
N GLU A 39 -7.76 8.16 1.44
CA GLU A 39 -8.44 7.01 0.83
C GLU A 39 -9.85 7.41 0.44
N GLN A 40 -10.35 6.87 -0.66
CA GLN A 40 -11.76 7.00 -0.97
C GLN A 40 -12.61 6.12 -0.04
N ARG A 41 -13.84 6.55 0.28
CA ARG A 41 -14.81 5.81 1.10
C ARG A 41 -16.13 5.59 0.39
N ARG A 42 -16.20 5.86 -0.91
CA ARG A 42 -17.37 5.61 -1.74
C ARG A 42 -17.59 4.12 -1.97
N GLU A 43 -16.49 3.38 -2.04
CA GLU A 43 -16.44 1.96 -2.34
C GLU A 43 -15.58 1.22 -1.30
N CYS A 44 -15.73 -0.12 -1.21
CA CYS A 44 -14.77 -0.94 -0.49
C CYS A 44 -13.46 -0.95 -1.34
N CYS A 45 -12.39 -1.46 -0.99
CA CYS A 45 -11.90 -2.35 0.03
C CYS A 45 -10.41 -2.06 0.22
N HIS A 46 -9.63 -3.06 0.64
CA HIS A 46 -8.17 -3.06 0.74
C HIS A 46 -7.62 -1.90 1.58
N HIS A 47 -8.06 -1.83 2.81
CA HIS A 47 -7.54 -0.85 3.76
C HIS A 47 -6.31 -1.36 4.51
N ALA A 48 -6.02 -2.64 4.51
CA ALA A 48 -4.95 -3.36 5.21
C ALA A 48 -4.28 -2.55 6.33
N GLY A 49 -3.57 -3.14 7.18
CA GLY A 49 -2.77 -2.35 8.11
C GLY A 49 -2.03 -3.23 9.09
N ALA A 50 -0.73 -3.11 9.05
CA ALA A 50 0.17 -3.54 10.09
C ALA A 50 1.14 -2.40 10.38
N VAL A 51 1.56 -2.29 11.62
CA VAL A 51 2.51 -1.28 12.09
C VAL A 51 3.60 -2.02 12.86
N MET A 52 4.86 -1.75 12.53
CA MET A 52 6.01 -2.35 13.21
C MET A 52 7.21 -1.42 13.17
N PHE A 53 8.05 -1.49 14.19
CA PHE A 53 9.36 -0.85 14.18
C PHE A 53 10.43 -1.83 13.69
N ASP A 54 11.33 -1.32 12.84
CA ASP A 54 12.55 -2.04 12.52
C ASP A 54 13.59 -1.92 13.66
N PRO A 55 14.67 -2.74 13.64
CA PRO A 55 15.72 -2.67 14.66
C PRO A 55 16.44 -1.30 14.76
N GLN A 56 16.35 -0.48 13.71
CA GLN A 56 16.94 0.85 13.68
C GLN A 56 16.01 1.95 14.22
N GLY A 57 14.77 1.58 14.63
CA GLY A 57 13.77 2.48 15.14
C GLY A 57 12.99 3.27 14.06
N ASN A 58 13.01 2.79 12.82
CA ASN A 58 12.08 3.29 11.82
C ASN A 58 10.74 2.57 11.97
N LEU A 59 9.65 3.29 11.78
CA LEU A 59 8.32 2.75 11.79
C LEU A 59 7.91 2.44 10.35
N LEU A 60 7.48 1.19 10.13
CA LEU A 60 6.85 0.76 8.90
C LEU A 60 5.36 0.59 9.12
N TYR A 61 4.56 0.97 8.12
CA TYR A 61 3.17 0.57 8.09
C TYR A 61 2.71 0.23 6.66
N SER A 62 1.79 -0.73 6.55
CA SER A 62 1.22 -1.17 5.29
C SER A 62 -0.20 -0.64 5.10
N SER A 63 -0.54 -0.29 3.86
CA SER A 63 -1.91 0.00 3.43
C SER A 63 -2.21 -0.71 2.12
N GLY A 64 -3.45 -1.18 1.96
CA GLY A 64 -3.93 -1.70 0.69
C GLY A 64 -4.14 -0.61 -0.35
N ASP A 65 -4.44 -0.99 -1.57
CA ASP A 65 -4.57 -0.08 -2.72
C ASP A 65 -5.86 0.75 -2.72
N ASN A 66 -6.75 0.52 -1.75
CA ASN A 66 -8.03 1.21 -1.62
C ASN A 66 -8.90 1.13 -2.90
N THR A 67 -8.80 0.01 -3.61
CA THR A 67 -9.50 -0.19 -4.88
C THR A 67 -10.60 -1.22 -4.72
N ASN A 68 -11.78 -0.94 -5.29
CA ASN A 68 -12.88 -1.90 -5.35
C ASN A 68 -12.52 -3.00 -6.38
N PRO A 69 -12.40 -4.28 -5.99
CA PRO A 69 -12.06 -5.37 -6.89
C PRO A 69 -13.24 -5.84 -7.76
N PHE A 70 -14.46 -5.44 -7.41
CA PHE A 70 -15.67 -5.85 -8.13
C PHE A 70 -15.83 -5.04 -9.42
N GLY A 71 -16.09 -5.68 -10.52
CA GLY A 71 -16.17 -5.06 -11.85
C GLY A 71 -15.00 -5.39 -12.78
N SER A 72 -13.92 -6.00 -12.26
CA SER A 72 -12.78 -6.46 -13.07
C SER A 72 -12.81 -7.96 -13.38
N ASN A 73 -13.87 -8.69 -13.00
CA ASN A 73 -13.97 -10.17 -13.07
C ASN A 73 -12.82 -10.86 -12.31
N GLY A 74 -12.32 -10.24 -11.25
CA GLY A 74 -11.23 -10.74 -10.43
C GLY A 74 -9.83 -10.50 -10.99
N TYR A 75 -9.68 -9.97 -12.20
CA TYR A 75 -8.40 -9.55 -12.76
C TYR A 75 -7.98 -8.17 -12.22
N SER A 76 -6.90 -7.62 -12.75
CA SER A 76 -6.46 -6.27 -12.38
C SER A 76 -7.56 -5.22 -12.59
N PRO A 77 -7.94 -4.46 -11.55
CA PRO A 77 -8.82 -3.31 -11.66
C PRO A 77 -8.01 -2.10 -12.13
N SER A 78 -8.06 -1.83 -13.41
CA SER A 78 -7.36 -0.72 -14.07
C SER A 78 -8.35 0.11 -14.91
N ASP A 79 -9.50 0.47 -14.30
CA ASP A 79 -10.60 1.17 -14.96
C ASP A 79 -10.34 2.68 -14.99
N GLU A 80 -9.73 3.14 -16.07
CA GLU A 80 -9.40 4.56 -16.31
C GLU A 80 -10.60 5.40 -16.78
N THR A 81 -11.79 4.82 -16.88
CA THR A 81 -13.01 5.53 -17.29
C THR A 81 -13.31 6.70 -16.33
N PRO A 82 -13.64 7.90 -16.80
CA PRO A 82 -13.95 9.02 -15.93
C PRO A 82 -15.05 8.69 -14.90
N GLY A 83 -14.82 9.02 -13.64
CA GLY A 83 -15.71 8.73 -12.52
C GLY A 83 -15.54 7.32 -11.92
N ARG A 84 -14.64 6.50 -12.48
CA ARG A 84 -14.35 5.13 -12.05
C ARG A 84 -13.06 5.02 -11.22
N GLU A 85 -12.57 6.12 -10.63
CA GLU A 85 -11.35 6.16 -9.84
C GLU A 85 -11.27 5.10 -8.74
N PRO A 86 -12.38 4.72 -8.04
CA PRO A 86 -12.32 3.63 -7.06
C PRO A 86 -12.05 2.24 -7.63
N TRP A 87 -12.10 2.05 -8.94
CA TRP A 87 -11.82 0.79 -9.63
C TRP A 87 -10.51 0.80 -10.41
N ASP A 88 -9.63 1.80 -10.15
CA ASP A 88 -8.33 1.94 -10.81
C ASP A 88 -7.17 1.91 -9.81
N ALA A 89 -6.57 0.73 -9.66
CA ALA A 89 -5.43 0.52 -8.76
C ALA A 89 -4.13 1.18 -9.27
N GLN A 90 -4.06 1.62 -10.53
CA GLN A 90 -2.90 2.34 -11.04
C GLN A 90 -2.78 3.72 -10.39
N ARG A 91 -3.91 4.35 -10.05
CA ARG A 91 -3.98 5.65 -9.37
C ARG A 91 -3.41 5.62 -7.96
N THR A 92 -3.34 4.44 -7.36
CA THR A 92 -2.89 4.20 -5.98
C THR A 92 -1.62 3.38 -5.94
N ALA A 93 -1.71 2.06 -6.12
CA ALA A 93 -0.59 1.14 -5.94
C ALA A 93 0.62 1.44 -6.84
N ALA A 94 0.41 1.78 -8.12
CA ALA A 94 1.45 2.12 -9.06
C ALA A 94 1.80 3.62 -9.10
N ASN A 95 1.05 4.48 -8.42
CA ASN A 95 1.31 5.92 -8.39
C ASN A 95 2.39 6.27 -7.36
N THR A 96 3.48 6.88 -7.81
CA THR A 96 4.62 7.27 -6.97
C THR A 96 4.28 8.40 -5.98
N HIS A 97 3.21 9.17 -6.22
CA HIS A 97 2.77 10.30 -5.38
C HIS A 97 1.58 9.95 -4.47
N ASN A 98 1.18 8.68 -4.42
CA ASN A 98 0.14 8.18 -3.54
C ASN A 98 0.71 7.27 -2.44
N LEU A 99 0.14 7.31 -1.23
CA LEU A 99 0.64 6.57 -0.06
C LEU A 99 -0.06 5.23 0.18
N VAL A 100 -1.13 4.90 -0.57
CA VAL A 100 -1.85 3.64 -0.41
C VAL A 100 -1.43 2.61 -1.47
N GLY A 101 -1.63 1.33 -1.19
CA GLY A 101 -1.01 0.24 -1.95
C GLY A 101 0.50 0.14 -1.75
N LYS A 102 0.94 0.39 -0.50
CA LYS A 102 2.34 0.60 -0.13
C LYS A 102 2.69 -0.05 1.20
N ILE A 103 4.00 -0.22 1.43
CA ILE A 103 4.56 -0.28 2.77
C ILE A 103 5.46 0.94 2.92
N LEU A 104 5.08 1.83 3.81
CA LEU A 104 5.79 3.08 4.08
C LEU A 104 6.83 2.87 5.17
N ARG A 105 7.92 3.65 5.15
CA ARG A 105 8.96 3.64 6.17
C ARG A 105 9.37 5.06 6.53
N ILE A 106 9.18 5.41 7.79
CA ILE A 106 9.45 6.73 8.37
C ILE A 106 10.19 6.59 9.68
N ARG A 107 10.82 7.64 10.15
CA ARG A 107 11.37 7.73 11.51
C ARG A 107 10.58 8.76 12.33
N PRO A 108 9.69 8.33 13.22
CA PRO A 108 8.96 9.25 14.09
C PRO A 108 9.89 10.07 14.99
N THR A 109 9.52 11.32 15.26
CA THR A 109 10.28 12.20 16.16
C THR A 109 9.57 12.35 17.51
N PRO A 110 10.31 12.68 18.59
CA PRO A 110 9.73 12.88 19.92
C PRO A 110 8.72 14.03 19.96
N GLU A 111 8.90 15.06 19.15
CA GLU A 111 8.05 16.25 19.09
C GLU A 111 6.73 16.00 18.35
N GLY A 112 6.64 14.89 17.61
CA GLY A 112 5.59 14.57 16.65
C GLY A 112 6.08 14.72 15.21
N GLY A 113 5.33 14.16 14.25
CA GLY A 113 5.80 14.07 12.88
C GLY A 113 6.90 13.02 12.69
N TYR A 114 7.70 13.15 11.63
CA TYR A 114 8.71 12.16 11.24
C TYR A 114 9.81 12.78 10.36
N THR A 115 10.89 12.02 10.21
CA THR A 115 11.90 12.21 9.17
C THR A 115 11.95 11.02 8.23
N ILE A 116 12.56 11.19 7.06
CA ILE A 116 12.72 10.11 6.08
C ILE A 116 14.08 9.43 6.28
N PRO A 117 14.11 8.13 6.62
CA PRO A 117 15.36 7.37 6.70
C PRO A 117 16.00 7.19 5.32
N ASP A 118 17.29 6.90 5.30
CA ASP A 118 18.00 6.54 4.06
C ASP A 118 17.53 5.18 3.53
N GLY A 119 17.55 5.01 2.21
CA GLY A 119 17.24 3.76 1.54
C GLY A 119 15.75 3.52 1.26
N ASN A 120 14.89 4.53 1.38
CA ASN A 120 13.55 4.51 0.80
C ASN A 120 13.62 4.59 -0.73
N LEU A 121 12.50 4.32 -1.41
CA LEU A 121 12.45 4.17 -2.87
C LEU A 121 12.72 5.48 -3.60
N PHE A 122 12.26 6.59 -3.06
CA PHE A 122 12.36 7.91 -3.70
C PHE A 122 13.26 8.87 -2.91
N PRO A 123 13.82 9.88 -3.57
CA PRO A 123 14.62 10.92 -2.93
C PRO A 123 13.83 11.65 -1.83
N LYS A 124 14.55 12.08 -0.79
CA LYS A 124 13.97 12.80 0.36
C LYS A 124 13.30 14.12 0.01
N ASP A 125 13.69 14.73 -1.11
CA ASP A 125 13.13 15.97 -1.62
C ASP A 125 11.77 15.82 -2.30
N GLY A 126 11.29 14.57 -2.48
CA GLY A 126 10.02 14.26 -3.12
C GLY A 126 9.98 14.48 -4.64
N SER A 127 11.10 14.76 -5.29
CA SER A 127 11.17 15.11 -6.72
C SER A 127 10.71 14.01 -7.67
N LYS A 128 10.72 12.74 -7.24
CA LYS A 128 10.36 11.57 -8.07
C LYS A 128 9.18 10.76 -7.51
N GLY A 129 8.68 11.12 -6.34
CA GLY A 129 7.61 10.42 -5.65
C GLY A 129 7.64 10.68 -4.14
N ARG A 130 6.69 10.11 -3.42
CA ARG A 130 6.58 10.27 -1.98
C ARG A 130 7.77 9.61 -1.27
N PRO A 131 8.57 10.37 -0.52
CA PRO A 131 9.80 9.86 0.10
C PRO A 131 9.54 8.83 1.21
N GLU A 132 8.32 8.74 1.71
CA GLU A 132 7.90 7.76 2.73
C GLU A 132 7.86 6.32 2.17
N ILE A 133 7.79 6.15 0.85
CA ILE A 133 7.59 4.85 0.22
C ILE A 133 8.85 3.99 0.31
N TYR A 134 8.70 2.81 0.92
CA TYR A 134 9.72 1.76 0.92
C TYR A 134 9.37 0.65 -0.09
N VAL A 135 8.12 0.15 -0.04
CA VAL A 135 7.56 -0.79 -1.02
C VAL A 135 6.36 -0.15 -1.69
N MET A 136 6.23 -0.26 -3.01
CA MET A 136 5.04 0.10 -3.75
C MET A 136 4.61 -1.04 -4.68
N GLY A 137 3.39 -0.93 -5.22
CA GLY A 137 2.82 -1.97 -6.06
C GLY A 137 2.27 -3.13 -5.24
N CYS A 138 1.55 -2.82 -4.17
CA CYS A 138 0.83 -3.78 -3.33
C CYS A 138 -0.68 -3.66 -3.54
N ARG A 139 -1.40 -4.79 -3.58
CA ARG A 139 -2.86 -4.83 -3.57
C ARG A 139 -3.41 -4.70 -2.16
N ASN A 140 -3.03 -5.62 -1.27
CA ASN A 140 -3.45 -5.61 0.12
C ASN A 140 -2.42 -6.33 1.00
N PRO A 141 -1.30 -5.68 1.36
CA PRO A 141 -0.23 -6.23 2.19
C PRO A 141 -0.71 -6.36 3.64
N TRP A 142 -1.42 -7.46 3.91
CA TRP A 142 -2.24 -7.64 5.12
C TRP A 142 -1.42 -7.65 6.40
N ARG A 143 -0.32 -8.39 6.41
CA ARG A 143 0.61 -8.48 7.54
C ARG A 143 2.03 -8.59 7.03
N PHE A 144 2.93 -7.96 7.75
CA PHE A 144 4.35 -8.05 7.46
C PHE A 144 5.18 -8.30 8.73
N ASN A 145 6.40 -8.75 8.53
CA ASN A 145 7.41 -8.88 9.58
C ASN A 145 8.79 -8.50 9.02
N ILE A 146 9.68 -8.11 9.92
CA ILE A 146 11.07 -7.76 9.60
C ILE A 146 11.96 -8.78 10.29
N ASP A 147 12.79 -9.48 9.50
CA ASP A 147 13.79 -10.37 10.07
C ASP A 147 14.83 -9.55 10.85
N PRO A 148 14.96 -9.77 12.16
CA PRO A 148 15.86 -8.98 13.00
C PRO A 148 17.35 -9.16 12.69
N LYS A 149 17.72 -10.23 11.98
CA LYS A 149 19.11 -10.51 11.61
C LYS A 149 19.52 -9.82 10.31
N THR A 150 18.65 -9.86 9.32
CA THR A 150 18.93 -9.35 7.98
C THR A 150 18.34 -7.97 7.71
N GLY A 151 17.33 -7.57 8.49
CA GLY A 151 16.51 -6.38 8.24
C GLY A 151 15.59 -6.53 7.03
N TRP A 152 15.48 -7.72 6.46
CA TRP A 152 14.63 -7.96 5.30
C TRP A 152 13.16 -7.97 5.70
N LEU A 153 12.34 -7.37 4.86
CA LEU A 153 10.91 -7.28 5.05
C LEU A 153 10.22 -8.45 4.33
N TYR A 154 9.30 -9.10 5.02
CA TYR A 154 8.43 -10.15 4.49
C TYR A 154 6.98 -9.77 4.71
N TRP A 155 6.10 -10.01 3.72
CA TRP A 155 4.66 -9.79 3.90
C TRP A 155 3.83 -10.79 3.12
N GLY A 156 2.61 -11.02 3.65
CA GLY A 156 1.55 -11.71 2.93
C GLY A 156 0.76 -10.70 2.11
N GLU A 157 0.68 -10.93 0.82
CA GLU A 157 -0.08 -10.13 -0.14
C GLU A 157 -1.37 -10.86 -0.49
N VAL A 158 -2.52 -10.19 -0.32
CA VAL A 158 -3.81 -10.73 -0.74
C VAL A 158 -4.00 -10.42 -2.22
N GLY A 159 -3.94 -11.46 -3.03
CA GLY A 159 -4.01 -11.37 -4.47
C GLY A 159 -5.42 -11.15 -5.04
N PRO A 160 -5.55 -10.98 -6.35
CA PRO A 160 -6.82 -10.80 -7.02
C PRO A 160 -7.63 -12.10 -7.10
N ASP A 161 -8.93 -11.97 -7.40
CA ASP A 161 -9.91 -13.05 -7.22
C ASP A 161 -10.18 -13.90 -8.47
N ALA A 162 -9.50 -13.65 -9.61
CA ALA A 162 -9.67 -14.43 -10.83
C ALA A 162 -9.34 -15.91 -10.59
N ARG A 163 -10.28 -16.80 -10.92
CA ARG A 163 -10.15 -18.23 -10.62
C ARG A 163 -9.32 -18.99 -11.65
N GLU A 164 -9.18 -18.43 -12.85
CA GLU A 164 -8.50 -19.05 -13.99
C GLU A 164 -7.74 -18.02 -14.82
N ASP A 165 -6.76 -18.47 -15.57
CA ASP A 165 -6.07 -17.64 -16.55
C ASP A 165 -7.01 -17.30 -17.69
N GLY A 166 -6.88 -16.10 -18.24
CA GLY A 166 -7.74 -15.63 -19.33
C GLY A 166 -7.04 -14.63 -20.24
N PRO A 167 -7.74 -14.14 -21.27
CA PRO A 167 -7.15 -13.17 -22.21
C PRO A 167 -6.67 -11.87 -21.57
N ARG A 168 -7.21 -11.51 -20.40
CA ARG A 168 -6.79 -10.31 -19.64
C ARG A 168 -5.55 -10.53 -18.79
N GLY A 169 -5.15 -11.77 -18.55
CA GLY A 169 -4.00 -12.09 -17.74
C GLY A 169 -4.18 -13.33 -16.89
N PRO A 170 -3.30 -13.53 -15.90
CA PRO A 170 -3.31 -14.69 -15.02
C PRO A 170 -4.48 -14.64 -14.02
N ARG A 171 -4.81 -15.82 -13.49
CA ARG A 171 -5.65 -15.94 -12.28
C ARG A 171 -5.00 -15.24 -11.09
N GLY A 172 -5.75 -15.09 -10.02
CA GLY A 172 -5.25 -14.53 -8.77
C GLY A 172 -4.25 -15.44 -8.05
N TYR A 173 -3.25 -14.82 -7.45
CA TYR A 173 -2.27 -15.46 -6.59
C TYR A 173 -2.14 -14.64 -5.30
N ASP A 174 -2.35 -15.28 -4.15
CA ASP A 174 -1.82 -14.76 -2.90
C ASP A 174 -0.30 -15.00 -2.88
N GLU A 175 0.45 -14.07 -2.30
CA GLU A 175 1.90 -14.11 -2.36
C GLU A 175 2.52 -13.99 -0.97
N ILE A 176 3.69 -14.59 -0.82
CA ILE A 176 4.62 -14.26 0.27
C ILE A 176 5.80 -13.55 -0.37
N ASN A 177 5.89 -12.27 -0.14
CA ASN A 177 6.90 -11.39 -0.72
C ASN A 177 8.07 -11.13 0.22
N GLN A 178 9.25 -10.86 -0.34
CA GLN A 178 10.46 -10.48 0.38
C GLN A 178 11.09 -9.23 -0.24
N ALA A 179 11.26 -8.17 0.54
CA ALA A 179 12.05 -7.00 0.14
C ALA A 179 13.38 -6.95 0.90
N ARG A 180 14.48 -7.00 0.15
CA ARG A 180 15.85 -6.79 0.64
C ARG A 180 16.28 -5.34 0.52
N LYS A 181 15.57 -4.57 -0.28
CA LYS A 181 15.71 -3.12 -0.51
C LYS A 181 14.37 -2.57 -0.96
N ALA A 182 14.23 -1.26 -0.96
CA ALA A 182 13.06 -0.58 -1.50
C ALA A 182 12.83 -0.93 -2.98
N GLY A 183 11.54 -1.02 -3.39
CA GLY A 183 11.22 -1.40 -4.76
C GLY A 183 9.73 -1.36 -5.10
N PHE A 184 9.45 -1.59 -6.40
CA PHE A 184 8.11 -1.84 -6.94
C PHE A 184 7.89 -3.34 -7.07
N PHE A 185 6.73 -3.84 -6.57
CA PHE A 185 6.43 -5.27 -6.47
C PHE A 185 5.29 -5.74 -7.37
N GLY A 186 4.97 -4.95 -8.38
CA GLY A 186 4.23 -5.39 -9.56
C GLY A 186 2.78 -4.95 -9.65
N TRP A 187 2.00 -4.97 -8.56
CA TRP A 187 0.58 -4.64 -8.62
C TRP A 187 0.30 -3.19 -9.03
N PRO A 188 -0.67 -2.91 -9.90
CA PRO A 188 -1.66 -3.81 -10.52
C PRO A 188 -1.26 -4.37 -11.89
N LEU A 189 -0.02 -4.23 -12.31
CA LEU A 189 0.46 -4.59 -13.65
C LEU A 189 0.87 -6.06 -13.75
N PHE A 190 1.35 -6.61 -12.62
CA PHE A 190 1.86 -7.98 -12.49
C PHE A 190 1.34 -8.63 -11.21
N VAL A 191 1.29 -9.97 -11.21
CA VAL A 191 0.98 -10.80 -10.04
C VAL A 191 1.80 -12.10 -10.07
N GLY A 192 2.01 -12.72 -8.91
CA GLY A 192 2.74 -13.98 -8.80
C GLY A 192 4.19 -13.86 -9.26
N ASN A 193 4.65 -14.75 -10.09
CA ASN A 193 6.01 -14.71 -10.64
C ASN A 193 6.11 -13.74 -11.84
N ASN A 194 5.78 -12.48 -11.64
CA ASN A 194 5.74 -11.43 -12.67
C ASN A 194 4.85 -11.77 -13.87
N PHE A 195 3.75 -12.49 -13.64
CA PHE A 195 2.75 -12.71 -14.68
C PHE A 195 2.03 -11.39 -14.98
N ALA A 196 2.14 -10.94 -16.22
CA ALA A 196 1.60 -9.65 -16.65
C ALA A 196 0.08 -9.69 -16.85
N TYR A 197 -0.58 -8.60 -16.50
CA TYR A 197 -1.92 -8.29 -16.98
C TYR A 197 -1.86 -7.55 -18.32
N ALA A 198 -2.90 -7.73 -19.14
CA ALA A 198 -3.08 -6.95 -20.35
C ALA A 198 -3.71 -5.59 -20.02
N LYS A 199 -3.37 -4.56 -20.77
CA LYS A 199 -4.14 -3.33 -20.80
C LYS A 199 -5.57 -3.65 -21.22
N TYR A 200 -6.55 -3.12 -20.52
CA TYR A 200 -7.95 -3.42 -20.76
C TYR A 200 -8.80 -2.17 -20.79
N ASN A 201 -9.53 -1.98 -21.87
CA ASN A 201 -10.49 -0.89 -21.96
C ASN A 201 -11.83 -1.34 -21.38
N PHE A 202 -12.24 -0.75 -20.26
CA PHE A 202 -13.46 -1.14 -19.54
C PHE A 202 -14.74 -0.70 -20.24
N GLU A 203 -14.70 0.29 -21.14
CA GLU A 203 -15.84 0.73 -21.95
C GLU A 203 -16.04 -0.16 -23.18
N THR A 204 -15.00 -0.30 -24.02
CA THR A 204 -15.08 -1.07 -25.27
C THR A 204 -14.88 -2.57 -25.10
N LYS A 205 -14.36 -3.00 -23.92
CA LYS A 205 -13.98 -4.39 -23.60
C LYS A 205 -12.80 -4.91 -24.44
N GLU A 206 -12.07 -4.04 -25.06
CA GLU A 206 -10.88 -4.40 -25.84
C GLU A 206 -9.71 -4.77 -24.92
N ILE A 207 -9.01 -5.83 -25.32
CA ILE A 207 -7.79 -6.30 -24.67
C ILE A 207 -6.60 -5.81 -25.48
N GLY A 208 -5.74 -5.03 -24.87
CA GLY A 208 -4.52 -4.50 -25.47
C GLY A 208 -3.31 -5.37 -25.23
N ALA A 209 -2.13 -4.80 -25.39
CA ALA A 209 -0.87 -5.47 -25.09
C ALA A 209 -0.71 -5.75 -23.59
N PHE A 210 0.00 -6.82 -23.25
CA PHE A 210 0.43 -7.09 -21.89
C PHE A 210 1.44 -6.03 -21.42
N HIS A 211 1.45 -5.77 -20.13
CA HIS A 211 2.47 -4.94 -19.53
C HIS A 211 3.84 -5.60 -19.66
N ASP A 212 4.87 -4.79 -19.86
CA ASP A 212 6.27 -5.23 -19.97
C ASP A 212 6.99 -4.82 -18.67
N PRO A 213 7.71 -5.76 -17.97
CA PRO A 213 8.38 -5.51 -16.71
C PRO A 213 9.52 -4.49 -16.80
#